data_d1e28d625a258aea95ec829a91d68bb3
#
_entry.id   d1e28d625a258aea95ec829a91d68bb3
#
_cell.length_a   1.000
_cell.length_b   1.000
_cell.length_c   1.000
_cell.angle_alpha   90.00
_cell.angle_beta   90.00
_cell.angle_gamma   90.00
#
_symmetry.space_group_name_H-M   'P 1'
#
loop_
_entity.id
_entity.type
_entity.pdbx_description
1 polymer ?
#
loop_
_entity_poly.entity_id
_entity_poly.type
_entity_poly.pdbx_seq_one_letter_code
_entity_poly.pdbx_strand_id
1 'polypeptide(L)'
;MEERDLLPSFLYLPHESELAPGDLALPWNATRDFAIGELARTRGAGTPIRLVSSAKSWLCHPGVDRRSPILPSDAPPEVSRVSPLEASVRYLTHLREAWDQAHPEAPFGDQDVTVTIPASFDPAARELTAEAAAAAGYARMTLLEEPQAALYSWIEKTSGQWRKQVKIGDIILVVDVGGGTTDLSLIAVIERDGNLELHRVAVGEHILLGGDNMDLALAHVVARKLAAQGTQADPWQLRALTYACRAARKRC
;
A
#
# COMPACT_ATOMS: atom_id res chain seq x y z
N MET A 1 14.72 15.71 4.74
CA MET A 1 13.91 14.51 5.10
C MET A 1 13.00 14.89 6.24
N GLU A 2 11.78 14.37 6.26
CA GLU A 2 10.80 14.61 7.32
C GLU A 2 10.45 13.23 7.91
N GLU A 3 10.48 13.11 9.23
CA GLU A 3 10.06 11.92 9.94
C GLU A 3 8.54 11.81 9.88
N ARG A 4 8.03 10.62 9.53
CA ARG A 4 6.60 10.35 9.41
C ARG A 4 6.30 8.93 9.84
N ASP A 5 5.17 8.74 10.50
CA ASP A 5 4.66 7.41 10.90
C ASP A 5 4.22 6.55 9.71
N LEU A 6 3.97 7.16 8.55
CA LEU A 6 3.45 6.48 7.36
C LEU A 6 4.29 6.85 6.13
N LEU A 7 4.69 5.82 5.38
CA LEU A 7 5.29 5.96 4.05
C LEU A 7 4.19 5.74 2.99
N PRO A 8 3.79 6.79 2.24
CA PRO A 8 2.86 6.60 1.12
C PRO A 8 3.42 5.65 0.06
N SER A 9 2.64 4.66 -0.38
CA SER A 9 3.03 3.63 -1.35
C SER A 9 3.03 4.18 -2.78
N PHE A 10 3.86 5.19 -3.03
CA PHE A 10 4.10 5.79 -4.33
C PHE A 10 5.56 5.64 -4.73
N LEU A 11 5.77 5.34 -6.02
CA LEU A 11 7.10 5.31 -6.64
C LEU A 11 7.06 6.23 -7.86
N TYR A 12 8.00 7.16 -7.96
CA TYR A 12 8.14 8.07 -9.08
C TYR A 12 9.41 7.76 -9.86
N LEU A 13 9.27 7.60 -11.17
CA LEU A 13 10.33 7.26 -12.11
C LEU A 13 10.63 8.50 -12.97
N PRO A 14 11.53 9.41 -12.55
CA PRO A 14 11.81 10.63 -13.27
C PRO A 14 12.46 10.35 -14.62
N HIS A 15 12.34 11.30 -15.54
CA HIS A 15 13.19 11.34 -16.71
C HIS A 15 14.56 11.93 -16.35
N GLU A 16 15.61 11.53 -17.04
CA GLU A 16 16.98 12.00 -16.78
C GLU A 16 17.11 13.53 -16.83
N SER A 17 16.29 14.21 -17.65
CA SER A 17 16.29 15.67 -17.76
C SER A 17 15.42 16.41 -16.72
N GLU A 18 14.66 15.70 -15.88
CA GLU A 18 13.75 16.34 -14.92
C GLU A 18 14.43 16.78 -13.64
N LEU A 19 15.51 16.13 -13.27
CA LEU A 19 16.19 16.30 -11.98
C LEU A 19 17.70 16.43 -12.21
N ALA A 20 18.32 17.28 -11.41
CA ALA A 20 19.77 17.34 -11.39
C ALA A 20 20.36 16.11 -10.68
N PRO A 21 21.60 15.69 -11.01
CA PRO A 21 22.29 14.63 -10.30
C PRO A 21 22.32 14.91 -8.79
N GLY A 22 21.84 13.93 -8.01
CA GLY A 22 21.78 14.04 -6.55
C GLY A 22 20.47 14.58 -5.96
N ASP A 23 19.52 15.09 -6.77
CA ASP A 23 18.22 15.58 -6.27
C ASP A 23 17.39 14.49 -5.54
N LEU A 24 17.66 13.22 -5.85
CA LEU A 24 17.02 12.05 -5.23
C LEU A 24 17.92 11.37 -4.21
N ALA A 25 19.11 11.91 -3.96
CA ALA A 25 20.04 11.33 -3.00
C ALA A 25 19.44 11.28 -1.59
N LEU A 26 19.65 10.17 -0.94
CA LEU A 26 19.35 9.97 0.48
C LEU A 26 20.65 9.80 1.25
N PRO A 27 20.69 10.05 2.56
CA PRO A 27 21.90 9.88 3.35
C PRO A 27 22.56 8.51 3.22
N TRP A 28 21.77 7.50 2.90
CA TRP A 28 22.20 6.10 2.74
C TRP A 28 22.29 5.63 1.28
N ASN A 29 21.86 6.45 0.32
CA ASN A 29 21.91 6.11 -1.11
C ASN A 29 22.07 7.37 -1.97
N ALA A 30 23.31 7.68 -2.32
CA ALA A 30 23.66 8.89 -3.07
C ALA A 30 23.35 8.78 -4.58
N THR A 31 23.20 7.55 -5.11
CA THR A 31 23.03 7.29 -6.56
C THR A 31 21.62 6.93 -6.94
N ARG A 32 20.65 7.18 -6.06
CA ARG A 32 19.25 6.82 -6.26
C ARG A 32 18.64 7.58 -7.45
N ASP A 33 17.95 6.84 -8.31
CA ASP A 33 17.33 7.31 -9.56
C ASP A 33 15.80 7.34 -9.53
N PHE A 34 15.18 7.08 -8.39
CA PHE A 34 13.73 7.10 -8.18
C PHE A 34 13.35 7.73 -6.85
N ALA A 35 12.12 8.24 -6.74
CA ALA A 35 11.57 8.70 -5.46
C ALA A 35 10.53 7.73 -4.92
N ILE A 36 10.39 7.68 -3.58
CA ILE A 36 9.35 6.92 -2.87
C ILE A 36 8.64 7.85 -1.88
N GLY A 37 7.40 7.49 -1.55
CA GLY A 37 6.65 8.14 -0.50
C GLY A 37 6.10 9.51 -0.89
N GLU A 38 6.26 10.48 -0.01
CA GLU A 38 5.68 11.81 -0.18
C GLU A 38 6.27 12.59 -1.36
N LEU A 39 7.59 12.48 -1.57
CA LEU A 39 8.25 13.11 -2.72
C LEU A 39 7.71 12.54 -4.03
N ALA A 40 7.56 11.21 -4.11
CA ALA A 40 6.98 10.54 -5.27
C ALA A 40 5.54 11.01 -5.52
N ARG A 41 4.73 11.10 -4.48
CA ARG A 41 3.36 11.60 -4.55
C ARG A 41 3.30 13.04 -5.08
N THR A 42 4.13 13.92 -4.54
CA THR A 42 4.15 15.34 -4.89
C THR A 42 4.62 15.54 -6.34
N ARG A 43 5.68 14.85 -6.76
CA ARG A 43 6.18 14.92 -8.15
C ARG A 43 5.17 14.32 -9.13
N GLY A 44 4.57 13.18 -8.76
CA GLY A 44 3.57 12.51 -9.57
C GLY A 44 2.27 13.29 -9.76
N ALA A 45 1.94 14.22 -8.86
CA ALA A 45 0.83 15.14 -9.06
C ALA A 45 1.03 16.04 -10.31
N GLY A 46 2.28 16.43 -10.60
CA GLY A 46 2.64 17.20 -11.79
C GLY A 46 2.88 16.34 -13.03
N THR A 47 3.35 15.10 -12.86
CA THR A 47 3.69 14.19 -13.97
C THR A 47 3.15 12.77 -13.73
N PRO A 48 1.81 12.58 -13.78
CA PRO A 48 1.15 11.32 -13.40
C PRO A 48 1.59 10.10 -14.21
N ILE A 49 2.02 10.27 -15.45
CA ILE A 49 2.49 9.17 -16.31
C ILE A 49 3.77 8.49 -15.80
N ARG A 50 4.48 9.11 -14.86
CA ARG A 50 5.71 8.60 -14.25
C ARG A 50 5.50 8.11 -12.83
N LEU A 51 4.25 8.16 -12.35
CA LEU A 51 3.89 7.77 -11.00
C LEU A 51 3.33 6.36 -10.96
N VAL A 52 4.02 5.48 -10.25
CA VAL A 52 3.48 4.18 -9.85
C VAL A 52 2.66 4.36 -8.58
N SER A 53 1.39 4.04 -8.66
CA SER A 53 0.46 3.97 -7.55
C SER A 53 -0.18 2.58 -7.51
N SER A 54 -0.71 2.20 -6.33
CA SER A 54 -1.47 0.96 -6.16
C SER A 54 -0.73 -0.32 -6.60
N ALA A 55 0.61 -0.35 -6.51
CA ALA A 55 1.41 -1.51 -6.91
C ALA A 55 0.99 -2.80 -6.18
N LYS A 56 0.53 -2.70 -4.92
CA LYS A 56 -0.03 -3.82 -4.15
C LYS A 56 -1.26 -4.42 -4.83
N SER A 57 -2.16 -3.60 -5.38
CA SER A 57 -3.34 -4.07 -6.11
C SER A 57 -2.95 -4.82 -7.40
N TRP A 58 -1.92 -4.33 -8.10
CA TRP A 58 -1.38 -5.01 -9.27
C TRP A 58 -0.64 -6.31 -8.92
N LEU A 59 -0.01 -6.37 -7.74
CA LEU A 59 0.66 -7.59 -7.25
C LEU A 59 -0.32 -8.73 -7.01
N CYS A 60 -1.60 -8.46 -6.73
CA CYS A 60 -2.64 -9.46 -6.56
C CYS A 60 -3.61 -9.58 -7.76
N HIS A 61 -3.44 -8.79 -8.81
CA HIS A 61 -4.32 -8.82 -9.97
C HIS A 61 -4.09 -10.10 -10.81
N PRO A 62 -5.11 -10.97 -10.98
CA PRO A 62 -4.92 -12.27 -11.64
C PRO A 62 -4.73 -12.19 -13.16
N GLY A 63 -5.13 -11.08 -13.78
CA GLY A 63 -5.12 -10.90 -15.24
C GLY A 63 -3.82 -10.32 -15.81
N VAL A 64 -2.75 -10.20 -15.01
CA VAL A 64 -1.48 -9.60 -15.46
C VAL A 64 -0.29 -10.46 -15.07
N ASP A 65 0.78 -10.33 -15.84
CA ASP A 65 2.08 -10.83 -15.40
C ASP A 65 2.70 -9.87 -14.38
N ARG A 66 2.68 -10.31 -13.13
CA ARG A 66 3.12 -9.53 -11.96
C ARG A 66 4.63 -9.29 -11.91
N ARG A 67 5.40 -9.96 -12.78
CA ARG A 67 6.86 -9.81 -12.92
C ARG A 67 7.24 -8.95 -14.13
N SER A 68 6.30 -8.71 -15.05
CA SER A 68 6.52 -7.84 -16.20
C SER A 68 6.45 -6.35 -15.86
N PRO A 69 7.22 -5.48 -16.53
CA PRO A 69 7.27 -4.04 -16.28
C PRO A 69 6.02 -3.35 -16.83
N ILE A 70 4.92 -3.39 -16.09
CA ILE A 70 3.61 -2.86 -16.48
C ILE A 70 3.24 -1.55 -15.80
N LEU A 71 4.02 -1.08 -14.83
CA LEU A 71 3.72 0.13 -14.04
C LEU A 71 4.68 1.29 -14.35
N PRO A 72 4.19 2.51 -14.54
CA PRO A 72 2.79 2.94 -14.55
C PRO A 72 1.98 2.36 -15.71
N SER A 73 0.74 1.92 -15.48
CA SER A 73 -0.05 1.13 -16.45
C SER A 73 -0.35 1.89 -17.75
N ASP A 74 -0.65 3.17 -17.63
CA ASP A 74 -1.05 3.99 -18.79
C ASP A 74 0.08 4.90 -19.29
N ALA A 75 1.33 4.60 -18.90
CA ALA A 75 2.47 5.37 -19.37
C ALA A 75 2.71 5.12 -20.88
N PRO A 76 3.09 6.14 -21.65
CA PRO A 76 3.51 5.95 -23.04
C PRO A 76 4.79 5.10 -23.12
N PRO A 77 5.10 4.51 -24.29
CA PRO A 77 6.20 3.52 -24.43
C PRO A 77 7.58 4.03 -24.02
N GLU A 78 7.81 5.34 -24.15
CA GLU A 78 9.08 6.00 -23.80
C GLU A 78 9.29 6.18 -22.29
N VAL A 79 8.27 5.93 -21.47
CA VAL A 79 8.38 6.01 -20.01
C VAL A 79 8.87 4.69 -19.45
N SER A 80 9.94 4.74 -18.67
CA SER A 80 10.46 3.58 -17.94
C SER A 80 9.38 2.98 -17.04
N ARG A 81 9.30 1.66 -17.05
CA ARG A 81 8.31 0.91 -16.24
C ARG A 81 8.99 -0.06 -15.29
N VAL A 82 8.28 -0.42 -14.26
CA VAL A 82 8.67 -1.45 -13.30
C VAL A 82 7.56 -2.50 -13.17
N SER A 83 7.91 -3.68 -12.69
CA SER A 83 6.90 -4.67 -12.34
C SER A 83 6.26 -4.38 -10.97
N PRO A 84 5.06 -4.91 -10.68
CA PRO A 84 4.49 -4.89 -9.35
C PRO A 84 5.42 -5.48 -8.28
N LEU A 85 6.14 -6.55 -8.61
CA LEU A 85 7.15 -7.16 -7.75
C LEU A 85 8.30 -6.19 -7.48
N GLU A 86 8.88 -5.59 -8.51
CA GLU A 86 9.99 -4.64 -8.38
C GLU A 86 9.60 -3.39 -7.57
N ALA A 87 8.39 -2.85 -7.79
CA ALA A 87 7.88 -1.74 -6.99
C ALA A 87 7.82 -2.11 -5.51
N SER A 88 7.37 -3.33 -5.19
CA SER A 88 7.32 -3.85 -3.82
C SER A 88 8.71 -3.98 -3.21
N VAL A 89 9.68 -4.52 -3.96
CA VAL A 89 11.09 -4.59 -3.53
C VAL A 89 11.62 -3.19 -3.20
N ARG A 90 11.36 -2.20 -4.05
CA ARG A 90 11.84 -0.81 -3.84
C ARG A 90 11.24 -0.19 -2.58
N TYR A 91 9.94 -0.42 -2.27
CA TYR A 91 9.32 0.05 -1.03
C TYR A 91 9.95 -0.59 0.20
N LEU A 92 10.09 -1.90 0.19
CA LEU A 92 10.64 -2.66 1.32
C LEU A 92 12.13 -2.34 1.55
N THR A 93 12.91 -2.23 0.47
CA THR A 93 14.31 -1.81 0.54
C THR A 93 14.45 -0.42 1.18
N HIS A 94 13.59 0.53 0.79
CA HIS A 94 13.62 1.86 1.38
C HIS A 94 13.35 1.85 2.89
N LEU A 95 12.40 1.04 3.34
CA LEU A 95 12.11 0.89 4.77
C LEU A 95 13.29 0.29 5.53
N ARG A 96 13.91 -0.77 4.98
CA ARG A 96 15.10 -1.39 5.57
C ARG A 96 16.27 -0.40 5.66
N GLU A 97 16.57 0.28 4.55
CA GLU A 97 17.67 1.25 4.52
C GLU A 97 17.45 2.42 5.49
N ALA A 98 16.20 2.89 5.60
CA ALA A 98 15.84 3.93 6.55
C ALA A 98 16.00 3.48 8.01
N TRP A 99 15.64 2.23 8.32
CA TRP A 99 15.86 1.64 9.63
C TRP A 99 17.34 1.53 9.95
N ASP A 100 18.14 0.95 9.06
CA ASP A 100 19.59 0.77 9.25
C ASP A 100 20.30 2.11 9.46
N GLN A 101 19.84 3.16 8.79
CA GLN A 101 20.34 4.53 8.99
C GLN A 101 19.96 5.10 10.36
N ALA A 102 18.74 4.82 10.82
CA ALA A 102 18.23 5.35 12.08
C ALA A 102 18.72 4.54 13.30
N HIS A 103 19.00 3.27 13.11
CA HIS A 103 19.35 2.29 14.15
C HIS A 103 20.61 1.50 13.82
N PRO A 104 21.79 2.14 13.70
CA PRO A 104 23.03 1.47 13.36
C PRO A 104 23.46 0.40 14.38
N GLU A 105 23.00 0.53 15.64
CA GLU A 105 23.22 -0.44 16.72
C GLU A 105 22.30 -1.67 16.67
N ALA A 106 21.24 -1.63 15.86
CA ALA A 106 20.23 -2.68 15.74
C ALA A 106 19.87 -2.93 14.27
N PRO A 107 20.78 -3.51 13.47
CA PRO A 107 20.58 -3.70 12.04
C PRO A 107 19.26 -4.41 11.70
N PHE A 108 18.62 -3.99 10.62
CA PHE A 108 17.32 -4.53 10.21
C PHE A 108 17.36 -6.05 9.97
N GLY A 109 18.47 -6.57 9.44
CA GLY A 109 18.65 -8.01 9.19
C GLY A 109 18.61 -8.88 10.44
N ASP A 110 18.83 -8.29 11.63
CA ASP A 110 18.79 -8.98 12.92
C ASP A 110 17.40 -8.88 13.60
N GLN A 111 16.48 -8.12 13.01
CA GLN A 111 15.15 -7.93 13.57
C GLN A 111 14.17 -9.01 13.12
N ASP A 112 13.28 -9.42 14.01
CA ASP A 112 12.12 -10.24 13.67
C ASP A 112 11.02 -9.31 13.10
N VAL A 113 10.78 -9.39 11.78
CA VAL A 113 9.90 -8.47 11.06
C VAL A 113 8.59 -9.16 10.68
N THR A 114 7.47 -8.55 11.01
CA THR A 114 6.16 -8.99 10.53
C THR A 114 5.69 -8.09 9.40
N VAL A 115 5.42 -8.70 8.24
CA VAL A 115 4.82 -8.03 7.09
C VAL A 115 3.36 -8.44 6.96
N THR A 116 2.46 -7.47 6.97
CA THR A 116 1.03 -7.75 6.85
C THR A 116 0.59 -7.82 5.40
N ILE A 117 -0.29 -8.78 5.11
CA ILE A 117 -0.88 -9.02 3.79
C ILE A 117 -2.39 -9.20 3.90
N PRO A 118 -3.19 -8.86 2.88
CA PRO A 118 -4.61 -9.19 2.85
C PRO A 118 -4.86 -10.68 3.03
N ALA A 119 -5.91 -11.04 3.77
CA ALA A 119 -6.32 -12.44 3.91
C ALA A 119 -6.77 -13.06 2.57
N SER A 120 -7.23 -12.22 1.66
CA SER A 120 -7.70 -12.56 0.32
C SER A 120 -6.58 -12.76 -0.71
N PHE A 121 -5.30 -12.48 -0.36
CA PHE A 121 -4.19 -12.74 -1.28
C PHE A 121 -4.14 -14.20 -1.71
N ASP A 122 -4.10 -14.43 -3.03
CA ASP A 122 -3.86 -15.75 -3.58
C ASP A 122 -2.44 -16.26 -3.22
N PRO A 123 -2.16 -17.56 -3.35
CA PRO A 123 -0.83 -18.12 -3.04
C PRO A 123 0.29 -17.42 -3.80
N ALA A 124 0.06 -17.02 -5.06
CA ALA A 124 1.06 -16.35 -5.87
C ALA A 124 1.38 -14.92 -5.34
N ALA A 125 0.37 -14.16 -4.92
CA ALA A 125 0.59 -12.84 -4.31
C ALA A 125 1.34 -12.94 -2.96
N ARG A 126 1.03 -13.98 -2.17
CA ARG A 126 1.75 -14.28 -0.91
C ARG A 126 3.22 -14.59 -1.19
N GLU A 127 3.49 -15.48 -2.16
CA GLU A 127 4.85 -15.86 -2.56
C GLU A 127 5.64 -14.66 -3.11
N LEU A 128 5.03 -13.85 -3.98
CA LEU A 128 5.66 -12.64 -4.52
C LEU A 128 5.95 -11.60 -3.44
N THR A 129 5.09 -11.49 -2.42
CA THR A 129 5.37 -10.61 -1.27
C THR A 129 6.56 -11.12 -0.46
N ALA A 130 6.64 -12.43 -0.21
CA ALA A 130 7.77 -13.03 0.47
C ALA A 130 9.07 -12.88 -0.34
N GLU A 131 9.01 -13.08 -1.65
CA GLU A 131 10.14 -12.87 -2.57
C GLU A 131 10.62 -11.40 -2.55
N ALA A 132 9.68 -10.44 -2.61
CA ALA A 132 10.02 -9.02 -2.52
C ALA A 132 10.71 -8.68 -1.20
N ALA A 133 10.23 -9.23 -0.08
CA ALA A 133 10.82 -9.03 1.22
C ALA A 133 12.22 -9.67 1.31
N ALA A 134 12.40 -10.90 0.82
CA ALA A 134 13.69 -11.55 0.76
C ALA A 134 14.70 -10.77 -0.10
N ALA A 135 14.28 -10.31 -1.29
CA ALA A 135 15.10 -9.48 -2.16
C ALA A 135 15.47 -8.12 -1.54
N ALA A 136 14.61 -7.58 -0.68
CA ALA A 136 14.85 -6.36 0.07
C ALA A 136 15.71 -6.57 1.34
N GLY A 137 16.11 -7.83 1.67
CA GLY A 137 16.96 -8.14 2.80
C GLY A 137 16.23 -8.38 4.13
N TYR A 138 14.95 -8.76 4.09
CA TYR A 138 14.16 -9.15 5.25
C TYR A 138 14.49 -10.59 5.67
N ALA A 139 15.62 -10.78 6.35
CA ALA A 139 16.17 -12.11 6.65
C ALA A 139 15.27 -12.94 7.60
N ARG A 140 14.58 -12.27 8.54
CA ARG A 140 13.76 -12.89 9.60
C ARG A 140 12.32 -12.36 9.51
N MET A 141 11.62 -12.69 8.41
CA MET A 141 10.30 -12.19 8.11
C MET A 141 9.21 -13.24 8.32
N THR A 142 8.12 -12.80 8.92
CA THR A 142 6.87 -13.57 9.04
C THR A 142 5.74 -12.83 8.34
N LEU A 143 4.96 -13.53 7.52
CA LEU A 143 3.73 -12.98 6.95
C LEU A 143 2.57 -13.14 7.94
N LEU A 144 1.83 -12.05 8.18
CA LEU A 144 0.64 -12.03 9.01
C LEU A 144 -0.52 -11.47 8.20
N GLU A 145 -1.71 -12.04 8.34
CA GLU A 145 -2.89 -11.50 7.65
C GLU A 145 -3.38 -10.20 8.32
N GLU A 146 -3.70 -9.19 7.50
CA GLU A 146 -4.16 -7.87 7.96
C GLU A 146 -5.34 -7.95 8.95
N PRO A 147 -6.39 -8.79 8.74
CA PRO A 147 -7.46 -8.94 9.72
C PRO A 147 -6.99 -9.49 11.07
N GLN A 148 -5.99 -10.36 11.07
CA GLN A 148 -5.40 -10.86 12.31
C GLN A 148 -4.61 -9.78 13.03
N ALA A 149 -3.82 -9.00 12.28
CA ALA A 149 -3.08 -7.88 12.84
C ALA A 149 -4.01 -6.82 13.44
N ALA A 150 -5.12 -6.51 12.75
CA ALA A 150 -6.15 -5.60 13.26
C ALA A 150 -6.78 -6.12 14.56
N LEU A 151 -7.08 -7.43 14.61
CA LEU A 151 -7.62 -8.08 15.79
C LEU A 151 -6.63 -8.04 16.96
N TYR A 152 -5.36 -8.32 16.74
CA TYR A 152 -4.31 -8.24 17.77
C TYR A 152 -4.15 -6.80 18.28
N SER A 153 -4.18 -5.81 17.40
CA SER A 153 -4.16 -4.40 17.79
C SER A 153 -5.36 -4.02 18.66
N TRP A 154 -6.56 -4.53 18.35
CA TRP A 154 -7.75 -4.33 19.19
C TRP A 154 -7.60 -4.98 20.56
N ILE A 155 -7.12 -6.23 20.61
CA ILE A 155 -6.87 -6.96 21.86
C ILE A 155 -5.89 -6.19 22.75
N GLU A 156 -4.80 -5.71 22.18
CA GLU A 156 -3.78 -4.92 22.87
C GLU A 156 -4.36 -3.61 23.42
N LYS A 157 -5.05 -2.84 22.58
CA LYS A 157 -5.66 -1.55 22.96
C LYS A 157 -6.69 -1.68 24.08
N THR A 158 -7.32 -2.84 24.22
CA THR A 158 -8.24 -3.11 25.34
C THR A 158 -7.54 -3.46 26.64
N SER A 159 -6.20 -3.55 26.65
CA SER A 159 -5.40 -3.94 27.83
C SER A 159 -5.91 -5.22 28.50
N GLY A 160 -6.27 -6.23 27.71
CA GLY A 160 -6.82 -7.50 28.18
C GLY A 160 -8.32 -7.49 28.52
N GLN A 161 -9.00 -6.35 28.37
CA GLN A 161 -10.45 -6.24 28.65
C GLN A 161 -11.34 -6.71 27.48
N TRP A 162 -10.78 -7.14 26.36
CA TRP A 162 -11.54 -7.57 25.19
C TRP A 162 -12.55 -8.67 25.51
N ARG A 163 -12.20 -9.60 26.45
CA ARG A 163 -13.11 -10.66 26.91
C ARG A 163 -14.38 -10.15 27.62
N LYS A 164 -14.39 -8.89 28.09
CA LYS A 164 -15.57 -8.24 28.66
C LYS A 164 -16.43 -7.54 27.60
N GLN A 165 -15.91 -7.36 26.40
CA GLN A 165 -16.58 -6.67 25.29
C GLN A 165 -17.30 -7.63 24.35
N VAL A 166 -16.99 -8.93 24.44
CA VAL A 166 -17.58 -9.97 23.60
C VAL A 166 -18.02 -11.16 24.45
N LYS A 167 -18.96 -11.94 23.93
CA LYS A 167 -19.47 -13.16 24.54
C LYS A 167 -19.47 -14.30 23.52
N ILE A 168 -19.56 -15.53 24.02
CA ILE A 168 -19.69 -16.73 23.20
C ILE A 168 -20.88 -16.58 22.25
N GLY A 169 -20.65 -16.86 20.96
CA GLY A 169 -21.64 -16.73 19.89
C GLY A 169 -21.63 -15.37 19.16
N ASP A 170 -20.90 -14.38 19.65
CA ASP A 170 -20.73 -13.13 18.90
C ASP A 170 -19.92 -13.36 17.64
N ILE A 171 -20.20 -12.55 16.61
CA ILE A 171 -19.45 -12.49 15.37
C ILE A 171 -18.83 -11.10 15.24
N ILE A 172 -17.52 -11.06 15.10
CA ILE A 172 -16.75 -9.83 14.85
C ILE A 172 -16.55 -9.71 13.35
N LEU A 173 -17.02 -8.62 12.76
CA LEU A 173 -16.71 -8.25 11.38
C LEU A 173 -15.47 -7.34 11.37
N VAL A 174 -14.40 -7.80 10.73
CA VAL A 174 -13.24 -6.97 10.42
C VAL A 174 -13.42 -6.41 9.02
N VAL A 175 -13.40 -5.07 8.91
CA VAL A 175 -13.53 -4.33 7.66
C VAL A 175 -12.23 -3.55 7.44
N ASP A 176 -11.46 -3.94 6.44
CA ASP A 176 -10.24 -3.25 6.04
C ASP A 176 -10.45 -2.55 4.70
N VAL A 177 -10.49 -1.22 4.71
CA VAL A 177 -10.63 -0.38 3.50
C VAL A 177 -9.32 0.32 3.25
N GLY A 178 -8.51 -0.29 2.39
CA GLY A 178 -7.21 0.24 1.98
C GLY A 178 -7.29 1.30 0.87
N GLY A 179 -6.13 1.63 0.30
CA GLY A 179 -6.04 2.53 -0.86
C GLY A 179 -6.65 1.92 -2.11
N GLY A 180 -6.33 0.66 -2.40
CA GLY A 180 -6.73 -0.04 -3.62
C GLY A 180 -7.66 -1.23 -3.41
N THR A 181 -7.88 -1.67 -2.18
CA THR A 181 -8.64 -2.89 -1.86
C THR A 181 -9.54 -2.70 -0.65
N THR A 182 -10.58 -3.52 -0.59
CA THR A 182 -11.41 -3.69 0.60
C THR A 182 -11.49 -5.17 0.93
N ASP A 183 -11.15 -5.54 2.15
CA ASP A 183 -11.14 -6.90 2.64
C ASP A 183 -12.09 -7.03 3.83
N LEU A 184 -12.86 -8.12 3.85
CA LEU A 184 -13.82 -8.44 4.89
C LEU A 184 -13.48 -9.78 5.51
N SER A 185 -13.51 -9.88 6.84
CA SER A 185 -13.31 -11.15 7.55
C SER A 185 -14.30 -11.28 8.70
N LEU A 186 -14.85 -12.48 8.88
CA LEU A 186 -15.73 -12.83 9.99
C LEU A 186 -14.98 -13.70 10.99
N ILE A 187 -15.04 -13.30 12.26
CA ILE A 187 -14.39 -13.98 13.37
C ILE A 187 -15.45 -14.30 14.43
N ALA A 188 -15.64 -15.59 14.70
CA ALA A 188 -16.54 -16.06 15.76
C ALA A 188 -15.83 -16.03 17.11
N VAL A 189 -16.58 -15.65 18.14
CA VAL A 189 -16.20 -15.81 19.54
C VAL A 189 -16.72 -17.16 20.01
N ILE A 190 -15.81 -18.09 20.24
CA ILE A 190 -16.14 -19.46 20.66
C ILE A 190 -15.57 -19.76 22.04
N GLU A 191 -16.03 -20.83 22.63
CA GLU A 191 -15.40 -21.40 23.84
C GLU A 191 -14.60 -22.63 23.45
N ARG A 192 -13.37 -22.70 23.91
CA ARG A 192 -12.55 -23.90 23.86
C ARG A 192 -11.84 -24.10 25.17
N ASP A 193 -12.00 -25.28 25.77
CA ASP A 193 -11.39 -25.65 27.03
C ASP A 193 -11.65 -24.66 28.19
N GLY A 194 -12.85 -24.07 28.22
CA GLY A 194 -13.26 -23.08 29.23
C GLY A 194 -12.73 -21.67 28.99
N ASN A 195 -12.07 -21.41 27.85
CA ASN A 195 -11.54 -20.10 27.49
C ASN A 195 -12.24 -19.52 26.25
N LEU A 196 -12.42 -18.20 26.24
CA LEU A 196 -12.84 -17.50 25.02
C LEU A 196 -11.72 -17.53 23.99
N GLU A 197 -12.05 -18.00 22.79
CA GLU A 197 -11.17 -18.05 21.64
C GLU A 197 -11.80 -17.31 20.44
N LEU A 198 -10.97 -16.67 19.66
CA LEU A 198 -11.38 -15.97 18.44
C LEU A 198 -11.03 -16.85 17.23
N HIS A 199 -12.05 -17.32 16.53
CA HIS A 199 -11.90 -18.25 15.41
C HIS A 199 -12.38 -17.62 14.11
N ARG A 200 -11.49 -17.52 13.09
CA ARG A 200 -11.88 -17.01 11.78
C ARG A 200 -12.79 -17.99 11.06
N VAL A 201 -14.01 -17.58 10.76
CA VAL A 201 -15.03 -18.44 10.12
C VAL A 201 -15.17 -18.18 8.62
N ALA A 202 -14.87 -16.96 8.16
CA ALA A 202 -14.93 -16.63 6.74
C ALA A 202 -14.00 -15.48 6.39
N VAL A 203 -13.54 -15.49 5.15
CA VAL A 203 -12.85 -14.38 4.46
C VAL A 203 -13.65 -14.06 3.22
N GLY A 204 -13.95 -12.78 2.99
CA GLY A 204 -14.60 -12.31 1.78
C GLY A 204 -13.68 -12.45 0.56
N GLU A 205 -14.27 -12.38 -0.62
CA GLU A 205 -13.50 -12.25 -1.85
C GLU A 205 -12.72 -10.93 -1.86
N HIS A 206 -11.59 -10.93 -2.55
CA HIS A 206 -10.76 -9.75 -2.68
C HIS A 206 -11.45 -8.69 -3.56
N ILE A 207 -11.83 -7.57 -2.93
CA ILE A 207 -12.50 -6.48 -3.61
C ILE A 207 -11.45 -5.44 -4.05
N LEU A 208 -11.18 -5.34 -5.36
CA LEU A 208 -10.25 -4.37 -5.93
C LEU A 208 -10.84 -2.95 -5.99
N LEU A 209 -11.46 -2.52 -4.90
CA LEU A 209 -12.02 -1.19 -4.71
C LEU A 209 -11.54 -0.64 -3.36
N GLY A 210 -11.08 0.59 -3.37
CA GLY A 210 -10.59 1.27 -2.18
C GLY A 210 -10.60 2.79 -2.33
N GLY A 211 -9.80 3.46 -1.53
CA GLY A 211 -9.68 4.91 -1.54
C GLY A 211 -9.34 5.52 -2.89
N ASP A 212 -8.56 4.83 -3.71
CA ASP A 212 -8.19 5.28 -5.07
C ASP A 212 -9.42 5.36 -5.98
N ASN A 213 -10.35 4.41 -5.84
CA ASN A 213 -11.61 4.42 -6.58
C ASN A 213 -12.54 5.53 -6.10
N MET A 214 -12.54 5.83 -4.79
CA MET A 214 -13.30 6.97 -4.25
C MET A 214 -12.74 8.29 -4.79
N ASP A 215 -11.42 8.43 -4.86
CA ASP A 215 -10.75 9.61 -5.41
C ASP A 215 -11.09 9.80 -6.89
N LEU A 216 -11.07 8.73 -7.67
CA LEU A 216 -11.44 8.73 -9.09
C LEU A 216 -12.93 9.06 -9.30
N ALA A 217 -13.81 8.48 -8.50
CA ALA A 217 -15.25 8.77 -8.58
C ALA A 217 -15.53 10.26 -8.29
N LEU A 218 -14.87 10.83 -7.29
CA LEU A 218 -14.97 12.26 -6.97
C LEU A 218 -14.42 13.12 -8.11
N ALA A 219 -13.30 12.75 -8.71
CA ALA A 219 -12.74 13.45 -9.87
C ALA A 219 -13.70 13.45 -11.06
N HIS A 220 -14.40 12.35 -11.33
CA HIS A 220 -15.44 12.31 -12.37
C HIS A 220 -16.64 13.21 -12.05
N VAL A 221 -17.03 13.35 -10.78
CA VAL A 221 -18.07 14.30 -10.38
C VAL A 221 -17.63 15.73 -10.66
N VAL A 222 -16.39 16.08 -10.31
CA VAL A 222 -15.82 17.41 -10.58
C VAL A 222 -15.72 17.66 -12.09
N ALA A 223 -15.18 16.70 -12.85
CA ALA A 223 -15.06 16.81 -14.30
C ALA A 223 -16.42 17.05 -15.00
N ARG A 224 -17.48 16.35 -14.55
CA ARG A 224 -18.85 16.60 -15.06
C ARG A 224 -19.36 18.00 -14.75
N LYS A 225 -19.09 18.54 -13.56
CA LYS A 225 -19.44 19.92 -13.20
C LYS A 225 -18.72 20.94 -14.08
N LEU A 226 -17.42 20.72 -14.35
CA LEU A 226 -16.62 21.57 -15.26
C LEU A 226 -17.16 21.51 -16.70
N ALA A 227 -17.52 20.31 -17.18
CA ALA A 227 -18.10 20.13 -18.52
C ALA A 227 -19.42 20.88 -18.68
N ALA A 228 -20.27 20.90 -17.64
CA ALA A 228 -21.51 21.68 -17.62
C ALA A 228 -21.24 23.19 -17.67
N GLN A 229 -20.04 23.64 -17.33
CA GLN A 229 -19.59 25.04 -17.44
C GLN A 229 -18.78 25.32 -18.73
N GLY A 230 -18.74 24.34 -19.66
CA GLY A 230 -18.03 24.46 -20.93
C GLY A 230 -16.54 24.05 -20.92
N THR A 231 -16.05 23.50 -19.83
CA THR A 231 -14.64 23.05 -19.70
C THR A 231 -14.57 21.53 -19.65
N GLN A 232 -14.05 20.90 -20.72
CA GLN A 232 -13.81 19.45 -20.74
C GLN A 232 -12.40 19.13 -20.24
N ALA A 233 -12.29 18.27 -19.23
CA ALA A 233 -11.03 17.75 -18.75
C ALA A 233 -10.54 16.63 -19.70
N ASP A 234 -9.30 16.72 -20.16
CA ASP A 234 -8.63 15.64 -20.85
C ASP A 234 -8.17 14.51 -19.88
N PRO A 235 -7.71 13.36 -20.39
CA PRO A 235 -7.27 12.25 -19.50
C PRO A 235 -6.16 12.63 -18.52
N TRP A 236 -5.26 13.52 -18.89
CA TRP A 236 -4.20 14.03 -18.02
C TRP A 236 -4.78 14.88 -16.88
N GLN A 237 -5.65 15.82 -17.24
CA GLN A 237 -6.32 16.68 -16.26
C GLN A 237 -7.22 15.88 -15.32
N LEU A 238 -7.87 14.80 -15.80
CA LEU A 238 -8.66 13.90 -14.95
C LEU A 238 -7.77 13.21 -13.90
N ARG A 239 -6.55 12.80 -14.26
CA ARG A 239 -5.60 12.25 -13.30
C ARG A 239 -5.16 13.29 -12.28
N ALA A 240 -4.83 14.50 -12.70
CA ALA A 240 -4.49 15.59 -11.79
C ALA A 240 -5.65 15.89 -10.81
N LEU A 241 -6.89 15.89 -11.32
CA LEU A 241 -8.10 16.01 -10.50
C LEU A 241 -8.22 14.87 -9.49
N THR A 242 -7.92 13.64 -9.88
CA THR A 242 -7.96 12.48 -8.97
C THR A 242 -7.01 12.67 -7.77
N TYR A 243 -5.79 13.14 -8.02
CA TYR A 243 -4.86 13.46 -6.94
C TYR A 243 -5.31 14.63 -6.06
N ALA A 244 -5.89 15.67 -6.65
CA ALA A 244 -6.46 16.79 -5.91
C ALA A 244 -7.64 16.33 -5.03
N CYS A 245 -8.51 15.46 -5.55
CA CYS A 245 -9.63 14.86 -4.83
C CYS A 245 -9.17 14.03 -3.64
N ARG A 246 -8.08 13.26 -3.78
CA ARG A 246 -7.47 12.53 -2.66
C ARG A 246 -7.06 13.48 -1.53
N ALA A 247 -6.40 14.58 -1.87
CA ALA A 247 -5.99 15.57 -0.88
C ALA A 247 -7.19 16.24 -0.19
N ALA A 248 -8.26 16.49 -0.92
CA ALA A 248 -9.49 17.07 -0.39
C ALA A 248 -10.19 16.08 0.55
N ARG A 249 -10.41 14.83 0.13
CA ARG A 249 -11.07 13.78 0.94
C ARG A 249 -10.37 13.52 2.28
N LYS A 250 -9.03 13.61 2.34
CA LYS A 250 -8.28 13.43 3.58
C LYS A 250 -8.41 14.58 4.58
N ARG A 251 -9.01 15.71 4.16
CA ARG A 251 -9.24 16.88 5.03
C ARG A 251 -10.67 16.95 5.58
N CYS A 252 -11.58 16.13 5.03
CA CYS A 252 -12.96 15.98 5.52
C CYS A 252 -13.02 14.85 6.56
#